data_898ef57e6b97a857d3427698b6507533
#
_entry.id   898ef57e6b97a857d3427698b6507533
#
_cell.length_a   1.000
_cell.length_b   1.000
_cell.length_c   1.000
_cell.angle_alpha   90.00
_cell.angle_beta   90.00
_cell.angle_gamma   90.00
#
_symmetry.space_group_name_H-M   'P 1'
#
loop_
_entity.id
_entity.type
_entity.pdbx_description
1 polymer ?
#
loop_
_entity_poly.entity_id
_entity_poly.type
_entity_poly.pdbx_seq_one_letter_code
_entity_poly.pdbx_strand_id
1 'polypeptide(L)'
;YKMKKYILIIKTITNDKLSKSLIGGGASVKAPQDIHKIALQNGYEEYPIILRGYKNKLLFIVVLFLKMIRLAINLPNGATLLIQYPSLNPKMLYFILPFLKKKYLITLLHDINSVREKGELSGFENKVLSNFDEIIVHTPEMQTYFEQRLRPGIKYHYLGCFPYIAVPDKEARQLSKQVCFAGNIDKSVFFSDFVFENKDLDLIVYGSCSSNNAMKNKYEYKGVFKPDIIGHLEGSWGLVWDGDSTETCSGTWGSYLKIIAPHKFSLYVLAGLPLIVWKDSAMAKLVEMKNIGITVTSLSEISARISAVSDNDYKEYCANILKFQPVLLKGENVCL
;
A
#
# COMPACT_ATOMS: atom_id res chain seq x y z
N TYR A 1 8.21 -34.38 3.15
CA TYR A 1 7.74 -33.54 4.27
C TYR A 1 7.39 -32.16 3.70
N LYS A 2 6.12 -31.76 3.76
CA LYS A 2 5.71 -30.40 3.36
C LYS A 2 6.30 -29.41 4.37
N MET A 3 7.15 -28.50 3.95
CA MET A 3 7.74 -27.48 4.82
C MET A 3 6.60 -26.66 5.45
N LYS A 4 6.64 -26.48 6.77
CA LYS A 4 5.65 -25.65 7.47
C LYS A 4 5.89 -24.19 7.18
N LYS A 5 4.81 -23.47 6.86
CA LYS A 5 4.81 -22.05 6.55
C LYS A 5 4.13 -21.27 7.67
N TYR A 6 4.73 -20.20 8.14
CA TYR A 6 4.19 -19.36 9.21
C TYR A 6 4.18 -17.89 8.79
N ILE A 7 3.16 -17.17 9.22
CA ILE A 7 3.12 -15.69 9.13
C ILE A 7 3.23 -15.09 10.53
N LEU A 8 4.19 -14.18 10.70
CA LEU A 8 4.39 -13.47 11.97
C LEU A 8 3.31 -12.38 12.12
N ILE A 9 2.58 -12.45 13.23
CA ILE A 9 1.57 -11.45 13.59
C ILE A 9 1.93 -10.83 14.93
N ILE A 10 2.10 -9.50 14.96
CA ILE A 10 2.38 -8.78 16.19
C ILE A 10 1.12 -8.02 16.62
N LYS A 11 0.58 -8.39 17.79
CA LYS A 11 -0.63 -7.79 18.38
C LYS A 11 -0.24 -7.08 19.67
N THR A 12 -0.66 -5.82 19.83
CA THR A 12 -0.47 -5.07 21.08
C THR A 12 -1.81 -4.92 21.79
N ILE A 13 -1.88 -5.28 23.07
CA ILE A 13 -3.06 -5.10 23.91
C ILE A 13 -2.80 -3.88 24.79
N THR A 14 -3.65 -2.87 24.67
CA THR A 14 -3.67 -1.69 25.53
C THR A 14 -4.98 -1.61 26.29
N ASN A 15 -4.93 -1.47 27.61
CA ASN A 15 -6.12 -1.38 28.51
C ASN A 15 -7.14 -2.50 28.27
N ASP A 16 -6.67 -3.76 28.25
CA ASP A 16 -7.46 -4.98 27.99
C ASP A 16 -8.25 -5.00 26.67
N LYS A 17 -8.02 -4.03 25.79
CA LYS A 17 -8.54 -4.01 24.43
C LYS A 17 -7.40 -4.24 23.43
N LEU A 18 -7.64 -5.08 22.44
CA LEU A 18 -6.74 -5.21 21.30
C LEU A 18 -6.51 -3.81 20.72
N SER A 19 -5.25 -3.38 20.57
CA SER A 19 -5.00 -2.02 20.11
C SER A 19 -5.64 -1.82 18.75
N LYS A 20 -6.32 -0.69 18.61
CA LYS A 20 -6.99 -0.27 17.37
C LYS A 20 -6.03 -0.13 16.16
N SER A 21 -4.72 -0.29 16.35
CA SER A 21 -3.75 -0.32 15.25
C SER A 21 -3.99 -1.44 14.25
N LEU A 22 -4.72 -2.49 14.66
CA LEU A 22 -5.21 -3.56 13.77
C LEU A 22 -6.71 -3.42 13.43
N ILE A 23 -7.41 -2.46 14.05
CA ILE A 23 -8.87 -2.24 13.92
C ILE A 23 -9.18 -0.83 13.40
N GLY A 24 -8.18 0.06 13.35
CA GLY A 24 -8.33 1.42 12.83
C GLY A 24 -8.51 1.43 11.32
N GLY A 25 -9.61 2.04 10.84
CA GLY A 25 -9.92 2.13 9.42
C GLY A 25 -9.00 3.08 8.66
N GLY A 26 -7.97 2.54 8.03
CA GLY A 26 -7.09 3.28 7.11
C GLY A 26 -6.30 2.31 6.24
N ALA A 27 -5.76 2.80 5.12
CA ALA A 27 -4.98 1.99 4.17
C ALA A 27 -3.78 1.30 4.83
N SER A 28 -3.19 1.91 5.85
CA SER A 28 -2.06 1.35 6.61
C SER A 28 -2.40 0.07 7.40
N VAL A 29 -3.68 -0.19 7.63
CA VAL A 29 -4.15 -1.39 8.33
C VAL A 29 -4.74 -2.40 7.35
N LYS A 30 -5.40 -1.91 6.30
CA LYS A 30 -6.12 -2.74 5.32
C LYS A 30 -5.18 -3.67 4.55
N ALA A 31 -4.11 -3.14 3.97
CA ALA A 31 -3.17 -3.94 3.19
C ALA A 31 -2.54 -5.09 4.01
N PRO A 32 -1.99 -4.86 5.22
CA PRO A 32 -1.50 -5.96 6.04
C PRO A 32 -2.55 -7.01 6.43
N GLN A 33 -3.80 -6.61 6.65
CA GLN A 33 -4.89 -7.53 6.97
C GLN A 33 -5.26 -8.40 5.76
N ASP A 34 -5.30 -7.83 4.57
CA ASP A 34 -5.62 -8.58 3.36
C ASP A 34 -4.51 -9.56 3.00
N ILE A 35 -3.24 -9.16 3.09
CA ILE A 35 -2.10 -10.08 2.94
C ILE A 35 -2.15 -11.20 3.97
N HIS A 36 -2.50 -10.90 5.21
CA HIS A 36 -2.65 -11.93 6.25
C HIS A 36 -3.72 -12.96 5.86
N LYS A 37 -4.91 -12.53 5.44
CA LYS A 37 -5.99 -13.43 4.98
C LYS A 37 -5.52 -14.32 3.81
N ILE A 38 -4.83 -13.73 2.83
CA ILE A 38 -4.30 -14.46 1.68
C ILE A 38 -3.23 -15.47 2.10
N ALA A 39 -2.34 -15.11 3.03
CA ALA A 39 -1.33 -16.03 3.53
C ALA A 39 -1.98 -17.27 4.18
N LEU A 40 -3.04 -17.09 4.98
CA LEU A 40 -3.78 -18.21 5.56
C LEU A 40 -4.42 -19.11 4.50
N GLN A 41 -5.01 -18.52 3.45
CA GLN A 41 -5.57 -19.25 2.31
C GLN A 41 -4.50 -20.04 1.54
N ASN A 42 -3.23 -19.58 1.57
CA ASN A 42 -2.08 -20.25 0.97
C ASN A 42 -1.35 -21.22 1.93
N GLY A 43 -2.00 -21.59 3.04
CA GLY A 43 -1.52 -22.62 3.95
C GLY A 43 -0.46 -22.15 4.95
N TYR A 44 -0.35 -20.84 5.18
CA TYR A 44 0.43 -20.31 6.30
C TYR A 44 -0.35 -20.47 7.60
N GLU A 45 0.36 -20.80 8.67
CA GLU A 45 -0.16 -20.81 10.05
C GLU A 45 0.21 -19.49 10.73
N GLU A 46 -0.70 -18.91 11.52
CA GLU A 46 -0.38 -17.73 12.34
C GLU A 46 0.64 -18.07 13.42
N TYR A 47 1.67 -17.23 13.56
CA TYR A 47 2.46 -17.18 14.76
C TYR A 47 2.25 -15.82 15.46
N PRO A 48 1.33 -15.74 16.45
CA PRO A 48 1.02 -14.49 17.11
C PRO A 48 2.05 -14.15 18.19
N ILE A 49 2.59 -12.94 18.15
CA ILE A 49 3.30 -12.32 19.25
C ILE A 49 2.39 -11.27 19.89
N ILE A 50 1.89 -11.59 21.08
CA ILE A 50 1.01 -10.70 21.82
C ILE A 50 1.87 -9.90 22.82
N LEU A 51 1.84 -8.57 22.69
CA LEU A 51 2.52 -7.62 23.57
C LEU A 51 1.46 -6.87 24.38
N ARG A 52 1.74 -6.64 25.66
CA ARG A 52 0.95 -5.70 26.46
C ARG A 52 1.51 -4.29 26.30
N GLY A 53 0.67 -3.27 26.39
CA GLY A 53 1.10 -1.88 26.41
C GLY A 53 1.89 -1.57 27.68
N TYR A 54 3.20 -1.78 27.66
CA TYR A 54 4.06 -1.47 28.79
C TYR A 54 4.35 0.03 28.82
N LYS A 55 4.17 0.66 29.98
CA LYS A 55 4.57 2.06 30.20
C LYS A 55 6.10 2.23 30.11
N ASN A 56 6.85 1.23 30.52
CA ASN A 56 8.31 1.20 30.46
C ASN A 56 8.78 0.65 29.09
N LYS A 57 9.42 1.51 28.29
CA LYS A 57 9.95 1.15 26.97
C LYS A 57 11.01 0.03 27.02
N LEU A 58 11.85 0.03 28.06
CA LEU A 58 12.89 -1.00 28.22
C LEU A 58 12.25 -2.36 28.46
N LEU A 59 11.26 -2.43 29.36
CA LEU A 59 10.53 -3.66 29.62
C LEU A 59 9.81 -4.18 28.34
N PHE A 60 9.23 -3.28 27.56
CA PHE A 60 8.63 -3.64 26.26
C PHE A 60 9.64 -4.29 25.32
N ILE A 61 10.84 -3.70 25.20
CA ILE A 61 11.92 -4.22 24.34
C ILE A 61 12.37 -5.59 24.83
N VAL A 62 12.59 -5.77 26.12
CA VAL A 62 13.03 -7.06 26.71
C VAL A 62 11.96 -8.13 26.48
N VAL A 63 10.69 -7.85 26.73
CA VAL A 63 9.61 -8.82 26.52
C VAL A 63 9.48 -9.20 25.05
N LEU A 64 9.55 -8.23 24.13
CA LEU A 64 9.53 -8.49 22.70
C LEU A 64 10.70 -9.40 22.30
N PHE A 65 11.91 -9.07 22.77
CA PHE A 65 13.11 -9.86 22.47
C PHE A 65 12.98 -11.31 22.95
N LEU A 66 12.52 -11.54 24.21
CA LEU A 66 12.30 -12.88 24.74
C LEU A 66 11.24 -13.66 23.93
N LYS A 67 10.17 -12.99 23.50
CA LYS A 67 9.13 -13.60 22.66
C LYS A 67 9.68 -13.98 21.28
N MET A 68 10.57 -13.18 20.71
CA MET A 68 11.20 -13.49 19.42
C MET A 68 12.23 -14.63 19.54
N ILE A 69 12.98 -14.72 20.64
CA ILE A 69 13.83 -15.91 20.93
C ILE A 69 12.95 -17.16 21.03
N ARG A 70 11.83 -17.07 21.76
CA ARG A 70 10.87 -18.18 21.85
C ARG A 70 10.32 -18.58 20.48
N LEU A 71 9.99 -17.62 19.59
CA LEU A 71 9.64 -17.88 18.20
C LEU A 71 10.74 -18.69 17.50
N ALA A 72 12.00 -18.24 17.60
CA ALA A 72 13.13 -18.92 16.95
C ALA A 72 13.33 -20.37 17.43
N ILE A 73 13.06 -20.65 18.71
CA ILE A 73 13.16 -21.99 19.31
C ILE A 73 11.95 -22.86 18.89
N ASN A 74 10.74 -22.31 18.94
CA ASN A 74 9.51 -23.07 18.70
C ASN A 74 9.28 -23.43 17.23
N LEU A 75 9.75 -22.60 16.30
CA LEU A 75 9.62 -22.91 14.89
C LEU A 75 10.61 -24.01 14.48
N PRO A 76 10.17 -25.01 13.69
CA PRO A 76 11.07 -26.04 13.16
C PRO A 76 12.20 -25.42 12.32
N ASN A 77 13.37 -26.07 12.31
CA ASN A 77 14.43 -25.68 11.39
C ASN A 77 13.97 -25.91 9.95
N GLY A 78 14.30 -24.98 9.06
CA GLY A 78 13.84 -24.98 7.68
C GLY A 78 12.40 -24.52 7.47
N ALA A 79 11.66 -24.18 8.54
CA ALA A 79 10.33 -23.61 8.38
C ALA A 79 10.40 -22.27 7.65
N THR A 80 9.42 -21.99 6.80
CA THR A 80 9.24 -20.69 6.14
C THR A 80 8.54 -19.72 7.09
N LEU A 81 9.09 -18.53 7.24
CA LEU A 81 8.50 -17.44 8.04
C LEU A 81 8.31 -16.20 7.20
N LEU A 82 7.05 -15.84 6.96
CA LEU A 82 6.66 -14.59 6.31
C LEU A 82 6.57 -13.46 7.35
N ILE A 83 7.28 -12.38 7.12
CA ILE A 83 7.26 -11.16 7.91
C ILE A 83 6.82 -10.01 7.01
N GLN A 84 5.70 -9.38 7.32
CA GLN A 84 5.26 -8.18 6.63
C GLN A 84 6.10 -6.98 7.10
N TYR A 85 6.70 -6.22 6.19
CA TYR A 85 7.59 -5.11 6.53
C TYR A 85 6.94 -3.76 6.14
N PRO A 86 6.99 -2.76 7.02
CA PRO A 86 7.53 -2.74 8.38
C PRO A 86 6.49 -3.25 9.41
N SER A 87 6.81 -4.32 10.14
CA SER A 87 6.00 -4.79 11.28
C SER A 87 6.56 -4.36 12.64
N LEU A 88 7.85 -4.07 12.66
CA LEU A 88 8.60 -3.60 13.82
C LEU A 88 9.56 -2.48 13.41
N ASN A 89 10.02 -1.72 14.40
CA ASN A 89 11.11 -0.77 14.17
C ASN A 89 12.33 -1.50 13.58
N PRO A 90 12.95 -0.99 12.49
CA PRO A 90 14.06 -1.67 11.82
C PRO A 90 15.22 -2.03 12.74
N LYS A 91 15.55 -1.18 13.74
CA LYS A 91 16.60 -1.49 14.73
C LYS A 91 16.27 -2.73 15.55
N MET A 92 15.02 -2.87 15.99
CA MET A 92 14.58 -4.04 16.76
C MET A 92 14.63 -5.30 15.90
N LEU A 93 14.13 -5.23 14.68
CA LEU A 93 14.14 -6.34 13.75
C LEU A 93 15.56 -6.78 13.42
N TYR A 94 16.49 -5.85 13.26
CA TYR A 94 17.91 -6.13 13.04
C TYR A 94 18.53 -7.00 14.14
N PHE A 95 18.24 -6.74 15.42
CA PHE A 95 18.76 -7.54 16.52
C PHE A 95 18.10 -8.90 16.67
N ILE A 96 16.93 -9.10 16.09
CA ILE A 96 16.15 -10.33 16.21
C ILE A 96 16.43 -11.32 15.07
N LEU A 97 16.60 -10.84 13.86
CA LEU A 97 16.79 -11.68 12.66
C LEU A 97 17.94 -12.69 12.78
N PRO A 98 19.08 -12.41 13.44
CA PRO A 98 20.14 -13.39 13.61
C PRO A 98 19.71 -14.68 14.33
N PHE A 99 18.71 -14.64 15.20
CA PHE A 99 18.16 -15.82 15.87
C PHE A 99 17.29 -16.68 14.95
N LEU A 100 16.86 -16.13 13.82
CA LEU A 100 16.01 -16.80 12.83
C LEU A 100 16.81 -17.43 11.67
N LYS A 101 18.13 -17.42 11.68
CA LYS A 101 19.00 -17.90 10.59
C LYS A 101 18.76 -19.36 10.14
N LYS A 102 18.14 -20.19 10.99
CA LYS A 102 17.78 -21.58 10.65
C LYS A 102 16.40 -21.71 9.99
N LYS A 103 15.74 -20.58 9.71
CA LYS A 103 14.43 -20.49 9.06
C LYS A 103 14.60 -19.91 7.66
N TYR A 104 13.69 -20.19 6.77
CA TYR A 104 13.62 -19.56 5.47
C TYR A 104 12.78 -18.29 5.60
N LEU A 105 13.40 -17.13 5.41
CA LEU A 105 12.79 -15.84 5.72
C LEU A 105 12.28 -15.18 4.45
N ILE A 106 11.00 -14.91 4.42
CA ILE A 106 10.32 -14.15 3.35
C ILE A 106 9.80 -12.84 3.94
N THR A 107 9.97 -11.73 3.24
CA THR A 107 9.29 -10.49 3.59
C THR A 107 8.45 -9.96 2.45
N LEU A 108 7.26 -9.45 2.78
CA LEU A 108 6.44 -8.64 1.88
C LEU A 108 6.55 -7.19 2.33
N LEU A 109 6.94 -6.34 1.40
CA LEU A 109 7.10 -4.91 1.66
C LEU A 109 5.75 -4.20 1.55
N HIS A 110 5.41 -3.36 2.54
CA HIS A 110 4.32 -2.39 2.44
C HIS A 110 4.88 -1.00 2.18
N ASP A 111 5.93 -0.64 2.93
CA ASP A 111 6.60 0.65 2.83
C ASP A 111 8.07 0.51 3.21
N ILE A 112 8.90 1.36 2.63
CA ILE A 112 10.29 1.57 3.04
C ILE A 112 10.39 2.98 3.60
N ASN A 113 10.29 3.10 4.90
CA ASN A 113 10.13 4.39 5.57
C ASN A 113 11.28 5.36 5.26
N SER A 114 12.54 4.89 5.25
CA SER A 114 13.67 5.78 4.96
C SER A 114 13.69 6.27 3.51
N VAL A 115 13.30 5.42 2.55
CA VAL A 115 13.22 5.84 1.13
C VAL A 115 12.08 6.83 0.94
N ARG A 116 10.91 6.55 1.54
CA ARG A 116 9.74 7.42 1.45
C ARG A 116 9.98 8.79 2.09
N GLU A 117 10.66 8.84 3.25
CA GLU A 117 10.82 10.06 4.04
C GLU A 117 12.10 10.84 3.69
N LYS A 118 13.17 10.14 3.29
CA LYS A 118 14.50 10.72 3.07
C LYS A 118 15.04 10.53 1.66
N GLY A 119 14.32 9.80 0.79
CA GLY A 119 14.72 9.50 -0.58
C GLY A 119 15.77 8.40 -0.72
N GLU A 120 16.30 7.85 0.38
CA GLU A 120 17.35 6.83 0.35
C GLU A 120 17.17 5.73 1.40
N LEU A 121 17.69 4.54 1.10
CA LEU A 121 17.63 3.40 2.00
C LEU A 121 18.61 3.59 3.17
N SER A 122 18.09 3.60 4.40
CA SER A 122 18.94 3.69 5.58
C SER A 122 19.81 2.45 5.79
N GLY A 123 20.98 2.62 6.42
CA GLY A 123 21.87 1.51 6.73
C GLY A 123 21.22 0.43 7.61
N PHE A 124 20.27 0.76 8.48
CA PHE A 124 19.52 -0.21 9.26
C PHE A 124 18.51 -0.99 8.44
N GLU A 125 17.74 -0.32 7.58
CA GLU A 125 16.79 -1.01 6.69
C GLU A 125 17.53 -1.90 5.69
N ASN A 126 18.66 -1.43 5.15
CA ASN A 126 19.54 -2.25 4.32
C ASN A 126 19.96 -3.55 5.05
N LYS A 127 20.50 -3.43 6.26
CA LYS A 127 20.92 -4.58 7.07
C LYS A 127 19.76 -5.52 7.39
N VAL A 128 18.57 -4.99 7.69
CA VAL A 128 17.37 -5.79 7.95
C VAL A 128 16.95 -6.55 6.71
N LEU A 129 16.75 -5.85 5.58
CA LEU A 129 16.29 -6.45 4.34
C LEU A 129 17.30 -7.47 3.77
N SER A 130 18.59 -7.23 3.97
CA SER A 130 19.65 -8.17 3.57
C SER A 130 19.67 -9.49 4.39
N ASN A 131 18.84 -9.65 5.43
CA ASN A 131 18.72 -10.94 6.14
C ASN A 131 17.62 -11.85 5.57
N PHE A 132 16.81 -11.39 4.65
CA PHE A 132 15.76 -12.21 4.05
C PHE A 132 16.29 -13.04 2.88
N ASP A 133 15.69 -14.22 2.68
CA ASP A 133 16.00 -15.10 1.55
C ASP A 133 15.16 -14.70 0.33
N GLU A 134 13.93 -14.24 0.55
CA GLU A 134 13.04 -13.74 -0.48
C GLU A 134 12.40 -12.42 -0.06
N ILE A 135 12.23 -11.52 -1.03
CA ILE A 135 11.55 -10.23 -0.86
C ILE A 135 10.45 -10.09 -1.90
N ILE A 136 9.20 -9.92 -1.43
CA ILE A 136 8.09 -9.58 -2.31
C ILE A 136 8.05 -8.06 -2.40
N VAL A 137 8.47 -7.57 -3.56
CA VAL A 137 8.51 -6.15 -3.93
C VAL A 137 7.26 -5.75 -4.71
N HIS A 138 6.99 -4.45 -4.82
CA HIS A 138 5.82 -3.99 -5.55
C HIS A 138 5.98 -4.13 -7.07
N THR A 139 7.12 -3.70 -7.60
CA THR A 139 7.36 -3.47 -9.02
C THR A 139 8.76 -3.89 -9.43
N PRO A 140 9.01 -4.11 -10.73
CA PRO A 140 10.36 -4.31 -11.25
C PRO A 140 11.34 -3.17 -10.91
N GLU A 141 10.83 -1.94 -10.89
CA GLU A 141 11.61 -0.76 -10.53
C GLU A 141 12.07 -0.82 -9.07
N MET A 142 11.21 -1.32 -8.16
CA MET A 142 11.60 -1.54 -6.76
C MET A 142 12.63 -2.67 -6.62
N GLN A 143 12.50 -3.75 -7.38
CA GLN A 143 13.54 -4.80 -7.42
C GLN A 143 14.88 -4.23 -7.84
N THR A 144 14.94 -3.52 -8.97
CA THR A 144 16.17 -2.89 -9.47
C THR A 144 16.79 -1.96 -8.43
N TYR A 145 15.96 -1.20 -7.71
CA TYR A 145 16.42 -0.34 -6.62
C TYR A 145 17.12 -1.13 -5.51
N PHE A 146 16.60 -2.31 -5.13
CA PHE A 146 17.17 -3.14 -4.06
C PHE A 146 18.35 -4.00 -4.51
N GLU A 147 18.34 -4.53 -5.73
CA GLU A 147 19.47 -5.31 -6.25
C GLU A 147 20.79 -4.54 -6.26
N GLN A 148 20.73 -3.23 -6.44
CA GLN A 148 21.89 -2.34 -6.39
C GLN A 148 22.38 -2.05 -4.96
N ARG A 149 21.61 -2.39 -3.92
CA ARG A 149 21.83 -1.94 -2.54
C ARG A 149 21.89 -3.05 -1.51
N LEU A 150 21.18 -4.14 -1.73
CA LEU A 150 21.16 -5.27 -0.82
C LEU A 150 22.20 -6.33 -1.21
N ARG A 151 22.44 -7.30 -0.32
CA ARG A 151 23.34 -8.41 -0.62
C ARG A 151 22.88 -9.20 -1.85
N PRO A 152 23.81 -9.80 -2.62
CA PRO A 152 23.44 -10.70 -3.72
C PRO A 152 22.75 -11.98 -3.19
N GLY A 153 22.03 -12.66 -4.07
CA GLY A 153 21.39 -13.95 -3.81
C GLY A 153 20.02 -13.89 -3.15
N ILE A 154 19.45 -12.71 -2.92
CA ILE A 154 18.06 -12.55 -2.51
C ILE A 154 17.17 -12.83 -3.73
N LYS A 155 16.12 -13.63 -3.53
CA LYS A 155 15.11 -13.84 -4.57
C LYS A 155 14.02 -12.76 -4.47
N TYR A 156 13.56 -12.29 -5.61
CA TYR A 156 12.51 -11.27 -5.68
C TYR A 156 11.27 -11.80 -6.37
N HIS A 157 10.12 -11.42 -5.84
CA HIS A 157 8.81 -11.67 -6.44
C HIS A 157 8.04 -10.37 -6.54
N TYR A 158 7.21 -10.25 -7.59
CA TYR A 158 6.43 -9.03 -7.80
C TYR A 158 5.03 -9.16 -7.22
N LEU A 159 4.61 -8.13 -6.49
CA LEU A 159 3.24 -7.96 -6.09
C LEU A 159 2.40 -7.38 -7.25
N GLY A 160 2.98 -6.50 -8.05
CA GLY A 160 2.31 -5.73 -9.10
C GLY A 160 1.42 -4.63 -8.52
N CYS A 161 0.37 -5.02 -7.81
CA CYS A 161 -0.49 -4.12 -7.05
C CYS A 161 -1.00 -4.85 -5.79
N PHE A 162 -1.38 -4.11 -4.76
CA PHE A 162 -1.88 -4.72 -3.53
C PHE A 162 -3.21 -5.44 -3.77
N PRO A 163 -3.42 -6.64 -3.19
CA PRO A 163 -4.74 -7.20 -3.09
C PRO A 163 -5.63 -6.29 -2.25
N TYR A 164 -6.93 -6.35 -2.49
CA TYR A 164 -7.90 -5.56 -1.75
C TYR A 164 -9.17 -6.37 -1.55
N ILE A 165 -9.36 -6.94 -0.37
CA ILE A 165 -10.49 -7.81 -0.05
C ILE A 165 -11.64 -6.97 0.49
N ALA A 166 -12.54 -6.57 -0.39
CA ALA A 166 -13.75 -5.81 -0.08
C ALA A 166 -14.87 -6.20 -1.04
N VAL A 167 -16.08 -5.70 -0.82
CA VAL A 167 -17.15 -5.84 -1.80
C VAL A 167 -16.87 -4.87 -2.96
N PRO A 168 -16.64 -5.37 -4.18
CA PRO A 168 -16.34 -4.51 -5.32
C PRO A 168 -17.60 -3.75 -5.75
N ASP A 169 -17.41 -2.52 -6.20
CA ASP A 169 -18.45 -1.79 -6.90
C ASP A 169 -18.52 -2.26 -8.36
N LYS A 170 -19.72 -2.63 -8.79
CA LYS A 170 -20.00 -3.10 -10.15
C LYS A 170 -20.95 -2.15 -10.91
N GLU A 171 -21.30 -1.02 -10.32
CA GLU A 171 -22.13 -0.03 -10.98
C GLU A 171 -21.42 0.55 -12.20
N ALA A 172 -22.19 0.75 -13.26
CA ALA A 172 -21.67 1.36 -14.49
C ALA A 172 -21.33 2.83 -14.23
N ARG A 173 -20.08 3.19 -14.42
CA ARG A 173 -19.63 4.58 -14.34
C ARG A 173 -19.93 5.31 -15.64
N GLN A 174 -20.16 6.62 -15.54
CA GLN A 174 -20.36 7.49 -16.69
C GLN A 174 -19.19 8.46 -16.82
N LEU A 175 -18.79 8.75 -18.06
CA LEU A 175 -17.75 9.73 -18.33
C LEU A 175 -18.21 11.12 -17.86
N SER A 176 -17.44 11.73 -17.00
CA SER A 176 -17.63 13.12 -16.56
C SER A 176 -16.30 13.69 -16.06
N LYS A 177 -16.30 14.96 -15.67
CA LYS A 177 -15.14 15.62 -15.05
C LYS A 177 -15.07 15.42 -13.53
N GLN A 178 -15.77 14.44 -12.98
CA GLN A 178 -15.72 14.10 -11.56
C GLN A 178 -14.48 13.29 -11.22
N VAL A 179 -13.60 13.85 -10.43
CA VAL A 179 -12.35 13.22 -9.99
C VAL A 179 -12.39 12.92 -8.50
N CYS A 180 -12.30 11.64 -8.16
CA CYS A 180 -12.24 11.15 -6.78
C CYS A 180 -10.79 11.19 -6.27
N PHE A 181 -10.57 11.81 -5.13
CA PHE A 181 -9.32 11.73 -4.38
C PHE A 181 -9.56 11.16 -2.98
N ALA A 182 -8.99 9.98 -2.71
CA ALA A 182 -9.09 9.31 -1.40
C ALA A 182 -7.72 9.28 -0.71
N GLY A 183 -7.58 10.03 0.40
CA GLY A 183 -6.31 10.13 1.11
C GLY A 183 -6.33 11.01 2.35
N ASN A 184 -5.15 11.23 2.93
CA ASN A 184 -5.00 12.19 4.01
C ASN A 184 -4.75 13.57 3.40
N ILE A 185 -5.76 14.45 3.47
CA ILE A 185 -5.75 15.77 2.82
C ILE A 185 -4.67 16.66 3.44
N ASP A 186 -4.50 16.60 4.77
CA ASP A 186 -3.52 17.45 5.47
C ASP A 186 -2.06 17.10 5.13
N LYS A 187 -1.82 15.88 4.63
CA LYS A 187 -0.50 15.43 4.18
C LYS A 187 -0.27 15.61 2.67
N SER A 188 -1.34 15.86 1.91
CA SER A 188 -1.27 16.01 0.45
C SER A 188 -0.98 17.47 0.09
N VAL A 189 0.30 17.87 0.13
CA VAL A 189 0.74 19.26 -0.02
C VAL A 189 0.28 19.85 -1.36
N PHE A 190 0.37 19.09 -2.45
CA PHE A 190 -0.07 19.49 -3.78
C PHE A 190 -1.57 19.84 -3.88
N PHE A 191 -2.39 19.34 -2.94
CA PHE A 191 -3.84 19.31 -3.10
C PHE A 191 -4.47 20.71 -3.14
N SER A 192 -3.93 21.67 -2.38
CA SER A 192 -4.40 23.07 -2.42
C SER A 192 -4.25 23.69 -3.78
N ASP A 193 -3.08 23.56 -4.38
CA ASP A 193 -2.77 24.12 -5.71
C ASP A 193 -3.60 23.40 -6.79
N PHE A 194 -3.72 22.07 -6.68
CA PHE A 194 -4.58 21.27 -7.56
C PHE A 194 -6.02 21.79 -7.60
N VAL A 195 -6.62 22.07 -6.44
CA VAL A 195 -7.99 22.61 -6.35
C VAL A 195 -8.10 23.99 -6.99
N PHE A 196 -7.07 24.85 -6.85
CA PHE A 196 -7.08 26.20 -7.44
C PHE A 196 -6.88 26.19 -8.94
N GLU A 197 -6.04 25.30 -9.45
CA GLU A 197 -5.68 25.24 -10.87
C GLU A 197 -6.76 24.55 -11.73
N ASN A 198 -7.54 23.64 -11.15
CA ASN A 198 -8.48 22.79 -11.88
C ASN A 198 -9.95 23.07 -11.50
N LYS A 199 -10.39 24.32 -11.64
CA LYS A 199 -11.76 24.78 -11.28
C LYS A 199 -12.87 24.18 -12.14
N ASP A 200 -12.53 23.60 -13.26
CA ASP A 200 -13.46 22.95 -14.20
C ASP A 200 -13.60 21.45 -13.93
N LEU A 201 -12.93 20.92 -12.91
CA LEU A 201 -13.11 19.58 -12.39
C LEU A 201 -14.04 19.58 -11.16
N ASP A 202 -14.92 18.60 -11.08
CA ASP A 202 -15.73 18.34 -9.90
C ASP A 202 -14.93 17.40 -8.97
N LEU A 203 -14.29 17.95 -7.94
CA LEU A 203 -13.45 17.18 -7.03
C LEU A 203 -14.29 16.58 -5.91
N ILE A 204 -14.27 15.24 -5.80
CA ILE A 204 -14.91 14.47 -4.74
C ILE A 204 -13.83 13.89 -3.85
N VAL A 205 -13.86 14.23 -2.57
CA VAL A 205 -12.72 14.01 -1.66
C VAL A 205 -13.13 13.16 -0.46
N TYR A 206 -12.38 12.09 -0.25
CA TYR A 206 -12.52 11.18 0.88
C TYR A 206 -11.24 11.13 1.70
N GLY A 207 -11.37 10.93 3.00
CA GLY A 207 -10.25 10.68 3.89
C GLY A 207 -10.14 11.67 5.05
N SER A 208 -9.04 11.57 5.80
CA SER A 208 -8.84 12.46 6.97
C SER A 208 -8.52 13.88 6.52
N CYS A 209 -9.23 14.82 7.15
CA CYS A 209 -9.06 16.25 6.93
C CYS A 209 -9.30 16.96 8.26
N SER A 210 -8.41 17.86 8.67
CA SER A 210 -8.60 18.66 9.87
C SER A 210 -9.82 19.58 9.75
N SER A 211 -10.45 19.90 10.88
CA SER A 211 -11.60 20.81 10.93
C SER A 211 -11.29 22.22 10.40
N ASN A 212 -10.03 22.62 10.50
CA ASN A 212 -9.54 23.96 10.15
C ASN A 212 -9.03 24.05 8.70
N ASN A 213 -9.23 23.03 7.87
CA ASN A 213 -8.78 23.08 6.49
C ASN A 213 -9.61 24.08 5.71
N ALA A 214 -9.00 25.22 5.33
CA ALA A 214 -9.62 26.34 4.63
C ALA A 214 -10.15 25.96 3.21
N MET A 215 -9.67 24.86 2.65
CA MET A 215 -10.04 24.41 1.30
C MET A 215 -11.32 23.56 1.27
N LYS A 216 -11.91 23.20 2.42
CA LYS A 216 -13.08 22.32 2.52
C LYS A 216 -14.30 22.75 1.68
N ASN A 217 -14.42 24.05 1.44
CA ASN A 217 -15.55 24.62 0.66
C ASN A 217 -15.27 24.69 -0.85
N LYS A 218 -14.10 24.23 -1.30
CA LYS A 218 -13.68 24.27 -2.71
C LYS A 218 -13.84 22.95 -3.44
N TYR A 219 -14.21 21.88 -2.72
CA TYR A 219 -14.45 20.54 -3.24
C TYR A 219 -15.56 19.85 -2.45
N GLU A 220 -16.13 18.79 -3.00
CA GLU A 220 -17.14 18.00 -2.30
C GLU A 220 -16.48 17.02 -1.31
N TYR A 221 -16.48 17.35 0.00
CA TYR A 221 -15.92 16.50 1.03
C TYR A 221 -16.92 15.48 1.55
N LYS A 222 -16.66 14.21 1.33
CA LYS A 222 -17.50 13.06 1.72
C LYS A 222 -17.09 12.39 3.04
N GLY A 223 -16.03 12.87 3.68
CA GLY A 223 -15.55 12.30 4.96
C GLY A 223 -14.70 11.06 4.81
N VAL A 224 -14.62 10.28 5.91
CA VAL A 224 -13.83 9.05 5.98
C VAL A 224 -14.72 7.86 5.67
N PHE A 225 -14.31 7.00 4.76
CA PHE A 225 -15.00 5.74 4.44
C PHE A 225 -14.37 4.54 5.14
N LYS A 226 -15.15 3.46 5.29
CA LYS A 226 -14.64 2.18 5.80
C LYS A 226 -13.95 1.42 4.67
N PRO A 227 -12.69 0.96 4.84
CA PRO A 227 -11.94 0.31 3.77
C PRO A 227 -12.59 -0.96 3.20
N ASP A 228 -13.47 -1.62 3.94
CA ASP A 228 -14.19 -2.83 3.50
C ASP A 228 -15.49 -2.52 2.76
N ILE A 229 -15.93 -1.24 2.73
CA ILE A 229 -17.19 -0.79 2.11
C ILE A 229 -16.85 0.31 1.10
N ILE A 230 -16.42 -0.09 -0.08
CA ILE A 230 -15.94 0.82 -1.13
C ILE A 230 -16.99 1.20 -2.17
N GLY A 231 -18.15 0.53 -2.21
CA GLY A 231 -19.25 0.80 -3.13
C GLY A 231 -19.92 2.18 -2.96
N HIS A 232 -19.34 3.06 -2.15
CA HIS A 232 -19.81 4.43 -1.97
C HIS A 232 -18.82 5.50 -2.46
N LEU A 233 -17.71 5.09 -3.11
CA LEU A 233 -16.81 6.06 -3.71
C LEU A 233 -17.43 6.60 -5.00
N GLU A 234 -17.83 7.86 -4.95
CA GLU A 234 -18.40 8.59 -6.07
C GLU A 234 -17.32 9.13 -7.01
N GLY A 235 -17.69 9.43 -8.25
CA GLY A 235 -16.83 10.00 -9.26
C GLY A 235 -16.73 9.15 -10.52
N SER A 236 -16.08 9.71 -11.53
CA SER A 236 -15.78 9.04 -12.80
C SER A 236 -14.33 8.58 -12.87
N TRP A 237 -13.45 9.20 -12.12
CA TRP A 237 -12.01 8.93 -12.15
C TRP A 237 -11.42 8.83 -10.75
N GLY A 238 -10.42 7.98 -10.55
CA GLY A 238 -9.65 7.89 -9.32
C GLY A 238 -8.24 8.46 -9.49
N LEU A 239 -7.89 9.51 -8.74
CA LEU A 239 -6.58 10.16 -8.83
C LEU A 239 -5.54 9.50 -7.91
N VAL A 240 -4.47 9.01 -8.51
CA VAL A 240 -3.27 8.52 -7.82
C VAL A 240 -2.13 9.53 -8.04
N TRP A 241 -1.94 10.38 -7.06
CA TRP A 241 -0.91 11.43 -7.05
C TRP A 241 -0.36 11.59 -5.64
N ASP A 242 0.91 11.97 -5.53
CA ASP A 242 1.56 12.30 -4.26
C ASP A 242 2.71 13.28 -4.51
N GLY A 243 3.23 13.88 -3.44
CA GLY A 243 4.32 14.87 -3.51
C GLY A 243 3.87 16.27 -3.17
N ASP A 244 4.67 17.24 -3.56
CA ASP A 244 4.54 18.64 -3.16
C ASP A 244 4.25 19.60 -4.32
N SER A 245 4.00 19.09 -5.53
CA SER A 245 3.74 19.89 -6.73
C SER A 245 2.61 19.33 -7.58
N THR A 246 1.94 20.21 -8.34
CA THR A 246 0.96 19.88 -9.37
C THR A 246 1.61 19.57 -10.72
N GLU A 247 2.82 20.07 -10.96
CA GLU A 247 3.56 19.90 -12.22
C GLU A 247 4.16 18.49 -12.37
N THR A 248 4.53 17.88 -11.24
CA THR A 248 5.08 16.51 -11.19
C THR A 248 4.99 15.97 -9.79
N CYS A 249 5.05 14.64 -9.62
CA CYS A 249 5.18 14.02 -8.31
C CYS A 249 6.61 14.25 -7.78
N SER A 250 6.86 15.45 -7.23
CA SER A 250 8.14 15.88 -6.68
C SER A 250 8.29 15.59 -5.19
N GLY A 251 9.46 15.89 -4.64
CA GLY A 251 9.80 15.55 -3.27
C GLY A 251 10.04 14.06 -3.05
N THR A 252 10.36 13.68 -1.82
CA THR A 252 10.66 12.28 -1.48
C THR A 252 9.41 11.38 -1.62
N TRP A 253 8.25 11.87 -1.18
CA TRP A 253 6.97 11.16 -1.28
C TRP A 253 6.51 10.96 -2.72
N GLY A 254 6.62 12.01 -3.55
CA GLY A 254 6.26 11.92 -4.97
C GLY A 254 7.21 11.01 -5.75
N SER A 255 8.52 11.19 -5.56
CA SER A 255 9.53 10.34 -6.21
C SER A 255 9.42 8.87 -5.82
N TYR A 256 8.87 8.56 -4.66
CA TYR A 256 8.63 7.20 -4.21
C TYR A 256 7.61 6.45 -5.10
N LEU A 257 6.68 7.17 -5.76
CA LEU A 257 5.75 6.57 -6.73
C LEU A 257 6.44 5.92 -7.94
N LYS A 258 7.70 6.26 -8.21
CA LYS A 258 8.47 5.62 -9.29
C LYS A 258 8.77 4.15 -9.04
N ILE A 259 8.65 3.68 -7.79
CA ILE A 259 9.01 2.31 -7.42
C ILE A 259 7.90 1.53 -6.70
N ILE A 260 6.83 2.20 -6.26
CA ILE A 260 5.78 1.55 -5.47
C ILE A 260 4.48 1.35 -6.25
N ALA A 261 3.66 0.41 -5.75
CA ALA A 261 2.25 0.29 -6.07
C ALA A 261 1.45 0.89 -4.91
N PRO A 262 0.89 2.11 -5.02
CA PRO A 262 0.12 2.73 -3.96
C PRO A 262 -1.19 1.97 -3.71
N HIS A 263 -1.59 1.83 -2.45
CA HIS A 263 -2.83 1.13 -2.10
C HIS A 263 -4.10 1.79 -2.67
N LYS A 264 -4.05 3.11 -2.96
CA LYS A 264 -5.10 3.85 -3.67
C LYS A 264 -5.41 3.27 -5.06
N PHE A 265 -4.38 2.74 -5.75
CA PHE A 265 -4.57 2.09 -7.06
C PHE A 265 -5.59 0.96 -6.96
N SER A 266 -5.38 0.03 -6.03
CA SER A 266 -6.27 -1.12 -5.81
C SER A 266 -7.65 -0.69 -5.32
N LEU A 267 -7.72 0.34 -4.47
CA LEU A 267 -8.97 0.93 -4.00
C LEU A 267 -9.84 1.41 -5.18
N TYR A 268 -9.27 2.19 -6.10
CA TYR A 268 -10.02 2.73 -7.23
C TYR A 268 -10.43 1.66 -8.23
N VAL A 269 -9.57 0.67 -8.48
CA VAL A 269 -9.93 -0.49 -9.31
C VAL A 269 -11.16 -1.20 -8.72
N LEU A 270 -11.17 -1.48 -7.42
CA LEU A 270 -12.32 -2.14 -6.78
C LEU A 270 -13.56 -1.24 -6.71
N ALA A 271 -13.39 0.09 -6.64
CA ALA A 271 -14.47 1.04 -6.72
C ALA A 271 -15.00 1.23 -8.16
N GLY A 272 -14.45 0.54 -9.15
CA GLY A 272 -14.87 0.67 -10.55
C GLY A 272 -14.47 1.98 -11.21
N LEU A 273 -13.51 2.72 -10.65
CA LEU A 273 -13.08 4.03 -11.13
C LEU A 273 -11.87 3.90 -12.08
N PRO A 274 -11.97 4.28 -13.36
CA PRO A 274 -10.80 4.49 -14.22
C PRO A 274 -9.77 5.41 -13.57
N LEU A 275 -8.50 5.08 -13.77
CA LEU A 275 -7.40 5.67 -13.04
C LEU A 275 -6.83 6.89 -13.76
N ILE A 276 -6.42 7.89 -12.99
CA ILE A 276 -5.52 8.95 -13.42
C ILE A 276 -4.23 8.78 -12.63
N VAL A 277 -3.13 8.49 -13.31
CA VAL A 277 -1.84 8.25 -12.66
C VAL A 277 -0.74 9.12 -13.25
N TRP A 278 0.25 9.45 -12.44
CA TRP A 278 1.44 10.12 -12.94
C TRP A 278 2.19 9.26 -13.95
N LYS A 279 2.56 9.84 -15.11
CA LYS A 279 3.20 9.13 -16.22
C LYS A 279 4.51 8.43 -15.84
N ASP A 280 5.29 9.02 -14.93
CA ASP A 280 6.58 8.46 -14.51
C ASP A 280 6.43 7.53 -13.26
N SER A 281 5.22 7.26 -12.81
CA SER A 281 4.98 6.28 -11.74
C SER A 281 5.19 4.85 -12.23
N ALA A 282 5.62 3.97 -11.33
CA ALA A 282 5.73 2.53 -11.64
C ALA A 282 4.39 1.91 -12.10
N MET A 283 3.27 2.51 -11.72
CA MET A 283 1.94 2.01 -12.08
C MET A 283 1.46 2.47 -13.46
N ALA A 284 2.12 3.45 -14.08
CA ALA A 284 1.71 3.98 -15.38
C ALA A 284 1.67 2.90 -16.46
N LYS A 285 2.71 2.08 -16.56
CA LYS A 285 2.76 0.94 -17.49
C LYS A 285 1.61 -0.06 -17.29
N LEU A 286 1.23 -0.33 -16.05
CA LEU A 286 0.13 -1.25 -15.75
C LEU A 286 -1.21 -0.65 -16.18
N VAL A 287 -1.44 0.65 -15.94
CA VAL A 287 -2.64 1.38 -16.40
C VAL A 287 -2.77 1.30 -17.92
N GLU A 288 -1.69 1.58 -18.64
CA GLU A 288 -1.65 1.54 -20.10
C GLU A 288 -1.85 0.11 -20.64
N MET A 289 -1.09 -0.87 -20.14
CA MET A 289 -1.20 -2.28 -20.58
C MET A 289 -2.57 -2.89 -20.31
N LYS A 290 -3.21 -2.55 -19.21
CA LYS A 290 -4.55 -3.05 -18.85
C LYS A 290 -5.66 -2.21 -19.48
N ASN A 291 -5.33 -1.06 -20.06
CA ASN A 291 -6.28 -0.10 -20.59
C ASN A 291 -7.38 0.22 -19.58
N ILE A 292 -6.97 0.75 -18.39
CA ILE A 292 -7.85 1.00 -17.23
C ILE A 292 -7.84 2.46 -16.77
N GLY A 293 -7.39 3.39 -17.63
CA GLY A 293 -7.32 4.80 -17.29
C GLY A 293 -6.35 5.58 -18.16
N ILE A 294 -5.93 6.73 -17.67
CA ILE A 294 -5.06 7.67 -18.37
C ILE A 294 -3.81 8.01 -17.55
N THR A 295 -2.75 8.40 -18.24
CA THR A 295 -1.52 8.92 -17.63
C THR A 295 -1.41 10.42 -17.88
N VAL A 296 -0.90 11.18 -16.90
CA VAL A 296 -0.68 12.62 -17.00
C VAL A 296 0.71 12.98 -16.52
N THR A 297 1.32 14.00 -17.12
CA THR A 297 2.61 14.54 -16.69
C THR A 297 2.43 15.50 -15.52
N SER A 298 1.39 16.37 -15.60
CA SER A 298 1.00 17.32 -14.58
C SER A 298 -0.50 17.25 -14.29
N LEU A 299 -0.92 17.75 -13.14
CA LEU A 299 -2.34 17.82 -12.77
C LEU A 299 -3.13 18.82 -13.62
N SER A 300 -2.47 19.83 -14.20
CA SER A 300 -3.07 20.79 -15.11
C SER A 300 -3.56 20.16 -16.43
N GLU A 301 -3.02 19.00 -16.82
CA GLU A 301 -3.44 18.28 -18.03
C GLU A 301 -4.77 17.51 -17.84
N ILE A 302 -5.20 17.26 -16.61
CA ILE A 302 -6.29 16.30 -16.32
C ILE A 302 -7.56 16.65 -17.08
N SER A 303 -8.01 17.93 -17.04
CA SER A 303 -9.23 18.33 -17.70
C SER A 303 -9.18 18.12 -19.21
N ALA A 304 -8.08 18.50 -19.85
CA ALA A 304 -7.88 18.29 -21.29
C ALA A 304 -7.81 16.80 -21.64
N ARG A 305 -7.11 16.00 -20.83
CA ARG A 305 -7.00 14.54 -21.03
C ARG A 305 -8.35 13.85 -20.88
N ILE A 306 -9.14 14.20 -19.88
CA ILE A 306 -10.51 13.68 -19.72
C ILE A 306 -11.40 14.06 -20.90
N SER A 307 -11.32 15.32 -21.36
CA SER A 307 -12.11 15.81 -22.49
C SER A 307 -11.75 15.15 -23.83
N ALA A 308 -10.54 14.58 -23.93
CA ALA A 308 -10.10 13.84 -25.12
C ALA A 308 -10.53 12.36 -25.12
N VAL A 309 -11.04 11.84 -24.01
CA VAL A 309 -11.52 10.46 -23.92
C VAL A 309 -12.93 10.37 -24.52
N SER A 310 -13.13 9.43 -25.45
CA SER A 310 -14.47 9.15 -25.97
C SER A 310 -15.30 8.32 -24.99
N ASP A 311 -16.64 8.37 -25.12
CA ASP A 311 -17.53 7.51 -24.31
C ASP A 311 -17.22 6.02 -24.51
N ASN A 312 -16.77 5.61 -25.70
CA ASN A 312 -16.42 4.22 -25.99
C ASN A 312 -15.12 3.81 -25.27
N ASP A 313 -14.09 4.66 -25.30
CA ASP A 313 -12.85 4.40 -24.60
C ASP A 313 -13.10 4.33 -23.08
N TYR A 314 -13.91 5.22 -22.55
CA TYR A 314 -14.25 5.21 -21.12
C TYR A 314 -14.99 3.94 -20.71
N LYS A 315 -15.97 3.49 -21.51
CA LYS A 315 -16.67 2.20 -21.30
C LYS A 315 -15.70 1.03 -21.34
N GLU A 316 -14.70 1.07 -22.23
CA GLU A 316 -13.65 0.05 -22.29
C GLU A 316 -12.80 0.04 -21.03
N TYR A 317 -12.36 1.20 -20.51
CA TYR A 317 -11.66 1.30 -19.23
C TYR A 317 -12.47 0.65 -18.10
N CYS A 318 -13.75 0.99 -17.97
CA CYS A 318 -14.62 0.39 -16.97
C CYS A 318 -14.75 -1.13 -17.13
N ALA A 319 -14.93 -1.63 -18.34
CA ALA A 319 -15.04 -3.05 -18.61
C ALA A 319 -13.73 -3.80 -18.26
N ASN A 320 -12.58 -3.22 -18.54
CA ASN A 320 -11.28 -3.79 -18.20
C ASN A 320 -11.02 -3.77 -16.68
N ILE A 321 -11.48 -2.74 -15.98
CA ILE A 321 -11.45 -2.70 -14.50
C ILE A 321 -12.25 -3.85 -13.92
N LEU A 322 -13.47 -4.09 -14.38
CA LEU A 322 -14.31 -5.19 -13.91
C LEU A 322 -13.65 -6.56 -14.12
N LYS A 323 -12.93 -6.73 -15.23
CA LYS A 323 -12.13 -7.96 -15.50
C LYS A 323 -10.91 -8.07 -14.56
N PHE A 324 -10.37 -6.95 -14.09
CA PHE A 324 -9.19 -6.94 -13.25
C PHE A 324 -9.52 -7.08 -11.74
N GLN A 325 -10.71 -6.67 -11.29
CA GLN A 325 -11.14 -6.76 -9.89
C GLN A 325 -10.94 -8.16 -9.27
N PRO A 326 -11.27 -9.30 -9.93
CA PRO A 326 -11.08 -10.63 -9.34
C PRO A 326 -9.63 -10.93 -8.93
N VAL A 327 -8.64 -10.42 -9.66
CA VAL A 327 -7.22 -10.60 -9.33
C VAL A 327 -6.89 -9.98 -7.97
N LEU A 328 -7.40 -8.77 -7.71
CA LEU A 328 -7.20 -8.07 -6.44
C LEU A 328 -7.96 -8.73 -5.29
N LEU A 329 -9.19 -9.21 -5.55
CA LEU A 329 -10.03 -9.84 -4.53
C LEU A 329 -9.47 -11.17 -4.04
N LYS A 330 -8.90 -11.96 -4.95
CA LYS A 330 -8.34 -13.27 -4.64
C LYS A 330 -6.87 -13.22 -4.23
N GLY A 331 -6.19 -12.10 -4.49
CA GLY A 331 -4.75 -11.98 -4.29
C GLY A 331 -3.96 -12.94 -5.18
N GLU A 332 -4.46 -13.24 -6.38
CA GLU A 332 -3.79 -14.14 -7.34
C GLU A 332 -2.41 -13.65 -7.77
N ASN A 333 -2.17 -12.37 -7.59
CA ASN A 333 -0.88 -11.70 -7.82
C ASN A 333 0.09 -11.81 -6.65
N VAL A 334 -0.32 -12.35 -5.51
CA VAL A 334 0.54 -12.48 -4.33
C VAL A 334 1.23 -13.83 -4.37
N CYS A 335 2.53 -13.84 -4.63
CA CYS A 335 3.35 -15.07 -4.63
C CYS A 335 3.70 -15.48 -3.19
N LEU A 336 2.87 -16.31 -2.55
CA LEU A 336 3.09 -16.83 -1.19
C LEU A 336 3.22 -18.36 -1.16
#